data_bdbf901fe716cf437881a19283a075db
#
_entry.id   bdbf901fe716cf437881a19283a075db
#
_cell.length_a   1.000
_cell.length_b   1.000
_cell.length_c   1.000
_cell.angle_alpha   90.00
_cell.angle_beta   90.00
_cell.angle_gamma   90.00
#
_symmetry.space_group_name_H-M   'P 1'
#
loop_
_entity.id
_entity.type
_entity.pdbx_description
1 polymer ?
#
loop_
_entity_poly.entity_id
_entity_poly.type
_entity_poly.pdbx_seq_one_letter_code
_entity_poly.pdbx_strand_id
1 'polypeptide(L)'
;RAAEGSILPETYFYTRGTTRDAMLTRMQEKREMLLLDAWVGRAKDLPFKTREEALILASIVELETGDSADRREVAGVFVNRLRRGMRLQSDPTVLYGVEGGEGRVIRRSDLKRETEWNTYVIKGLPKTPICNPSRDSIDAVMHPAKTKNLYFVSDGHGGLRFAKELDEHNKNVRLFRKVQRETGQRGS
;
A
#
# COMPACT_ATOMS: atom_id res chain seq x y z
N ARG A 1 -9.31 -20.02 4.58
CA ARG A 1 -8.86 -18.89 3.75
C ARG A 1 -7.42 -18.56 4.15
N ALA A 2 -6.51 -18.34 3.20
CA ALA A 2 -5.16 -17.89 3.53
C ALA A 2 -5.23 -16.50 4.17
N ALA A 3 -4.35 -16.24 5.15
CA ALA A 3 -4.25 -14.91 5.76
C ALA A 3 -3.71 -13.87 4.75
N GLU A 4 -4.07 -12.60 4.91
CA GLU A 4 -3.52 -11.53 4.08
C GLU A 4 -2.00 -11.44 4.22
N GLY A 5 -1.31 -11.17 3.10
CA GLY A 5 0.15 -11.17 3.04
C GLY A 5 0.79 -12.56 3.04
N SER A 6 0.02 -13.65 3.14
CA SER A 6 0.58 -15.00 3.26
C SER A 6 0.96 -15.66 1.94
N ILE A 7 0.45 -15.19 0.81
CA ILE A 7 0.69 -15.77 -0.52
C ILE A 7 1.26 -14.73 -1.49
N LEU A 8 1.98 -15.17 -2.50
CA LEU A 8 2.44 -14.32 -3.59
C LEU A 8 1.43 -14.36 -4.75
N PRO A 9 0.83 -13.23 -5.14
CA PRO A 9 -0.09 -13.17 -6.27
C PRO A 9 0.68 -13.15 -7.60
N GLU A 10 0.92 -14.35 -8.14
CA GLU A 10 1.59 -14.56 -9.44
C GLU A 10 0.84 -15.59 -10.27
N THR A 11 1.24 -15.77 -11.51
CA THR A 11 0.77 -16.86 -12.36
C THR A 11 1.45 -18.18 -11.97
N TYR A 12 0.63 -19.20 -11.70
CA TYR A 12 1.10 -20.52 -11.30
C TYR A 12 0.60 -21.59 -12.28
N PHE A 13 1.52 -22.35 -12.86
CA PHE A 13 1.18 -23.54 -13.65
C PHE A 13 0.98 -24.72 -12.73
N TYR A 14 -0.02 -25.55 -13.01
CA TYR A 14 -0.31 -26.78 -12.28
C TYR A 14 -0.70 -27.91 -13.25
N THR A 15 -0.52 -29.14 -12.80
CA THR A 15 -0.89 -30.34 -13.53
C THR A 15 -2.18 -30.94 -12.96
N ARG A 16 -2.84 -31.77 -13.75
CA ARG A 16 -4.03 -32.52 -13.29
C ARG A 16 -3.68 -33.31 -12.02
N GLY A 17 -4.51 -33.21 -10.99
CA GLY A 17 -4.29 -33.84 -9.69
C GLY A 17 -3.58 -32.97 -8.64
N THR A 18 -3.09 -31.78 -9.01
CA THR A 18 -2.59 -30.83 -8.02
C THR A 18 -3.72 -30.41 -7.08
N THR A 19 -3.52 -30.59 -5.77
CA THR A 19 -4.51 -30.22 -4.77
C THR A 19 -4.47 -28.71 -4.50
N ARG A 20 -5.58 -28.16 -3.97
CA ARG A 20 -5.64 -26.76 -3.54
C ARG A 20 -4.60 -26.46 -2.47
N ASP A 21 -4.41 -27.36 -1.51
CA ASP A 21 -3.46 -27.17 -0.41
C ASP A 21 -2.01 -27.17 -0.91
N ALA A 22 -1.66 -28.08 -1.82
CA ALA A 22 -0.33 -28.07 -2.45
C ALA A 22 -0.08 -26.75 -3.21
N MET A 23 -1.10 -26.20 -3.88
CA MET A 23 -0.97 -24.91 -4.55
C MET A 23 -0.79 -23.77 -3.55
N LEU A 24 -1.57 -23.71 -2.48
CA LEU A 24 -1.44 -22.69 -1.44
C LEU A 24 -0.08 -22.73 -0.76
N THR A 25 0.41 -23.94 -0.42
CA THR A 25 1.75 -24.12 0.13
C THR A 25 2.82 -23.56 -0.80
N ARG A 26 2.76 -23.88 -2.09
CA ARG A 26 3.69 -23.37 -3.10
C ARG A 26 3.65 -21.82 -3.21
N MET A 27 2.46 -21.22 -3.12
CA MET A 27 2.30 -19.76 -3.13
C MET A 27 2.90 -19.12 -1.88
N GLN A 28 2.75 -19.76 -0.71
CA GLN A 28 3.32 -19.31 0.55
C GLN A 28 4.85 -19.42 0.55
N GLU A 29 5.40 -20.55 0.12
CA GLU A 29 6.85 -20.76 0.00
C GLU A 29 7.49 -19.73 -0.93
N LYS A 30 6.88 -19.48 -2.10
CA LYS A 30 7.36 -18.45 -3.03
C LYS A 30 7.34 -17.06 -2.42
N ARG A 31 6.30 -16.72 -1.67
CA ARG A 31 6.24 -15.43 -0.95
C ARG A 31 7.36 -15.33 0.08
N GLU A 32 7.58 -16.37 0.87
CA GLU A 32 8.62 -16.37 1.91
C GLU A 32 10.03 -16.22 1.31
N MET A 33 10.33 -16.96 0.25
CA MET A 33 11.61 -16.85 -0.47
C MET A 33 11.83 -15.45 -1.02
N LEU A 34 10.81 -14.91 -1.72
CA LEU A 34 10.88 -13.56 -2.27
C LEU A 34 11.11 -12.50 -1.19
N LEU A 35 10.37 -12.59 -0.08
CA LEU A 35 10.48 -11.64 1.02
C LEU A 35 11.84 -11.71 1.70
N LEU A 36 12.40 -12.91 1.85
CA LEU A 36 13.74 -13.13 2.41
C LEU A 36 14.81 -12.50 1.50
N ASP A 37 14.78 -12.81 0.20
CA ASP A 37 15.74 -12.29 -0.77
C ASP A 37 15.68 -10.75 -0.84
N ALA A 38 14.46 -10.20 -0.93
CA ALA A 38 14.26 -8.76 -0.95
C ALA A 38 14.75 -8.09 0.35
N TRP A 39 14.54 -8.74 1.50
CA TRP A 39 15.03 -8.25 2.80
C TRP A 39 16.54 -8.20 2.89
N VAL A 40 17.24 -9.20 2.38
CA VAL A 40 18.72 -9.24 2.35
C VAL A 40 19.26 -8.12 1.49
N GLY A 41 18.65 -7.87 0.31
CA GLY A 41 19.07 -6.84 -0.64
C GLY A 41 18.57 -5.41 -0.35
N ARG A 42 17.79 -5.22 0.72
CA ARG A 42 17.09 -3.96 0.98
C ARG A 42 18.01 -2.74 1.11
N ALA A 43 17.49 -1.57 0.82
CA ALA A 43 18.16 -0.30 1.06
C ALA A 43 18.50 -0.14 2.57
N LYS A 44 19.55 0.60 2.85
CA LYS A 44 19.95 0.94 4.22
C LYS A 44 18.97 1.96 4.83
N ASP A 45 18.92 2.00 6.16
CA ASP A 45 18.19 3.02 6.94
C ASP A 45 16.67 3.07 6.70
N LEU A 46 16.05 1.92 6.41
CA LEU A 46 14.60 1.82 6.36
C LEU A 46 13.99 1.92 7.78
N PRO A 47 12.79 2.54 7.92
CA PRO A 47 12.19 2.80 9.24
C PRO A 47 11.50 1.60 9.88
N PHE A 48 11.55 0.44 9.26
CA PHE A 48 11.01 -0.82 9.77
C PHE A 48 12.15 -1.80 10.10
N LYS A 49 11.93 -2.68 11.07
CA LYS A 49 12.95 -3.55 11.67
C LYS A 49 12.81 -5.01 11.28
N THR A 50 11.63 -5.42 10.84
CA THR A 50 11.33 -6.81 10.49
C THR A 50 10.82 -6.93 9.06
N ARG A 51 10.88 -8.15 8.52
CA ARG A 51 10.33 -8.48 7.19
C ARG A 51 8.81 -8.31 7.17
N GLU A 52 8.17 -8.62 8.27
CA GLU A 52 6.73 -8.51 8.47
C GLU A 52 6.28 -7.05 8.39
N GLU A 53 7.00 -6.13 9.04
CA GLU A 53 6.74 -4.69 8.93
C GLU A 53 6.88 -4.19 7.48
N ALA A 54 7.89 -4.68 6.75
CA ALA A 54 8.04 -4.36 5.33
C ALA A 54 6.88 -4.92 4.50
N LEU A 55 6.42 -6.14 4.79
CA LEU A 55 5.27 -6.76 4.11
C LEU A 55 3.96 -6.00 4.37
N ILE A 56 3.77 -5.52 5.60
CA ILE A 56 2.62 -4.67 5.95
C ILE A 56 2.64 -3.39 5.10
N LEU A 57 3.78 -2.70 5.02
CA LEU A 57 3.88 -1.50 4.20
C LEU A 57 3.68 -1.81 2.70
N ALA A 58 4.21 -2.94 2.21
CA ALA A 58 4.03 -3.36 0.83
C ALA A 58 2.55 -3.61 0.48
N SER A 59 1.76 -4.15 1.42
CA SER A 59 0.31 -4.33 1.23
C SER A 59 -0.46 -3.01 1.13
N ILE A 60 0.03 -1.95 1.79
CA ILE A 60 -0.53 -0.61 1.65
C ILE A 60 -0.16 -0.03 0.27
N VAL A 61 1.11 -0.10 -0.12
CA VAL A 61 1.58 0.39 -1.43
C VAL A 61 0.86 -0.29 -2.59
N GLU A 62 0.57 -1.60 -2.49
CA GLU A 62 -0.19 -2.37 -3.49
C GLU A 62 -1.56 -1.77 -3.78
N LEU A 63 -2.26 -1.30 -2.73
CA LEU A 63 -3.62 -0.76 -2.84
C LEU A 63 -3.68 0.75 -3.11
N GLU A 64 -2.56 1.47 -3.01
CA GLU A 64 -2.50 2.92 -3.28
C GLU A 64 -2.28 3.24 -4.76
N THR A 65 -1.59 2.39 -5.49
CA THR A 65 -1.34 2.64 -6.91
C THR A 65 -1.30 1.35 -7.73
N GLY A 66 -2.02 1.36 -8.86
CA GLY A 66 -1.92 0.33 -9.89
C GLY A 66 -0.73 0.53 -10.84
N ASP A 67 -0.15 1.74 -10.88
CA ASP A 67 0.99 2.04 -11.75
C ASP A 67 2.30 1.63 -11.07
N SER A 68 3.06 0.78 -11.77
CA SER A 68 4.36 0.32 -11.30
C SER A 68 5.40 1.45 -11.22
N ALA A 69 5.27 2.49 -12.06
CA ALA A 69 6.16 3.64 -12.04
C ALA A 69 6.05 4.46 -10.75
N ASP A 70 4.85 4.59 -10.20
CA ASP A 70 4.59 5.37 -8.99
C ASP A 70 4.90 4.61 -7.69
N ARG A 71 4.96 3.27 -7.70
CA ARG A 71 5.10 2.45 -6.49
C ARG A 71 6.31 2.84 -5.63
N ARG A 72 7.47 3.05 -6.22
CA ARG A 72 8.68 3.42 -5.47
C ARG A 72 8.57 4.81 -4.85
N GLU A 73 7.92 5.74 -5.54
CA GLU A 73 7.70 7.10 -5.01
C GLU A 73 6.68 7.08 -3.86
N VAL A 74 5.57 6.33 -4.00
CA VAL A 74 4.57 6.10 -2.93
C VAL A 74 5.24 5.46 -1.71
N ALA A 75 6.05 4.41 -1.91
CA ALA A 75 6.83 3.80 -0.83
C ALA A 75 7.78 4.81 -0.17
N GLY A 76 8.43 5.69 -0.95
CA GLY A 76 9.28 6.78 -0.46
C GLY A 76 8.53 7.76 0.42
N VAL A 77 7.31 8.16 0.04
CA VAL A 77 6.45 9.02 0.87
C VAL A 77 6.12 8.34 2.19
N PHE A 78 5.69 7.09 2.20
CA PHE A 78 5.38 6.37 3.44
C PHE A 78 6.61 6.18 4.33
N VAL A 79 7.76 5.84 3.77
CA VAL A 79 9.04 5.76 4.49
C VAL A 79 9.37 7.10 5.15
N ASN A 80 9.20 8.22 4.44
CA ASN A 80 9.42 9.55 5.00
C ASN A 80 8.45 9.90 6.13
N ARG A 81 7.16 9.53 5.99
CA ARG A 81 6.16 9.70 7.05
C ARG A 81 6.51 8.89 8.30
N LEU A 82 6.86 7.62 8.14
CA LEU A 82 7.29 6.76 9.25
C LEU A 82 8.50 7.35 10.00
N ARG A 83 9.53 7.80 9.27
CA ARG A 83 10.72 8.45 9.85
C ARG A 83 10.39 9.70 10.67
N ARG A 84 9.35 10.43 10.29
CA ARG A 84 8.90 11.65 10.95
C ARG A 84 7.83 11.40 12.03
N GLY A 85 7.45 10.16 12.29
CA GLY A 85 6.37 9.83 13.20
C GLY A 85 4.99 10.33 12.75
N MET A 86 4.83 10.60 11.45
CA MET A 86 3.56 11.00 10.85
C MET A 86 2.66 9.78 10.66
N ARG A 87 1.35 10.01 10.74
CA ARG A 87 0.34 8.99 10.38
C ARG A 87 0.41 8.70 8.88
N LEU A 88 0.23 7.44 8.46
CA LEU A 88 0.27 7.08 7.03
C LEU A 88 -0.94 7.61 6.26
N GLN A 89 -2.13 7.67 6.88
CA GLN A 89 -3.36 8.22 6.32
C GLN A 89 -3.69 7.62 4.94
N SER A 90 -3.66 6.31 4.88
CA SER A 90 -3.96 5.51 3.70
C SER A 90 -5.41 5.04 3.74
N ASP A 91 -6.18 5.39 2.71
CA ASP A 91 -7.60 5.08 2.60
C ASP A 91 -7.91 3.56 2.64
N PRO A 92 -7.17 2.69 1.94
CA PRO A 92 -7.38 1.25 2.01
C PRO A 92 -7.33 0.68 3.44
N THR A 93 -6.51 1.24 4.32
CA THR A 93 -6.38 0.78 5.71
C THR A 93 -7.63 1.07 6.54
N VAL A 94 -8.40 2.09 6.18
CA VAL A 94 -9.66 2.46 6.83
C VAL A 94 -10.72 1.41 6.53
N LEU A 95 -10.87 1.05 5.26
CA LEU A 95 -11.90 0.12 4.79
C LEU A 95 -11.62 -1.31 5.24
N TYR A 96 -10.36 -1.72 5.27
CA TYR A 96 -9.98 -3.06 5.71
C TYR A 96 -10.40 -3.36 7.15
N GLY A 97 -10.30 -2.39 8.04
CA GLY A 97 -10.69 -2.54 9.45
C GLY A 97 -12.20 -2.46 9.71
N VAL A 98 -13.03 -2.35 8.66
CA VAL A 98 -14.48 -2.18 8.79
C VAL A 98 -15.19 -3.35 8.11
N GLU A 99 -16.07 -4.04 8.85
CA GLU A 99 -16.90 -5.11 8.29
C GLU A 99 -17.74 -4.60 7.10
N GLY A 100 -17.71 -5.32 5.99
CA GLY A 100 -18.36 -4.90 4.73
C GLY A 100 -17.76 -3.63 4.11
N GLY A 101 -16.53 -3.28 4.47
CA GLY A 101 -15.84 -2.09 3.94
C GLY A 101 -15.31 -2.26 2.51
N GLU A 102 -15.17 -3.49 2.04
CA GLU A 102 -14.67 -3.80 0.70
C GLU A 102 -15.59 -3.21 -0.39
N GLY A 103 -15.02 -2.41 -1.33
CA GLY A 103 -15.77 -1.79 -2.43
C GLY A 103 -16.70 -0.64 -2.04
N ARG A 104 -16.69 -0.20 -0.80
CA ARG A 104 -17.53 0.88 -0.29
C ARG A 104 -16.81 2.24 -0.33
N VAL A 105 -17.55 3.32 -0.53
CA VAL A 105 -17.01 4.69 -0.42
C VAL A 105 -16.75 5.05 1.05
N ILE A 106 -15.57 5.59 1.33
CA ILE A 106 -15.16 6.05 2.67
C ILE A 106 -16.03 7.24 3.11
N ARG A 107 -16.58 7.14 4.33
CA ARG A 107 -17.30 8.23 4.98
C ARG A 107 -16.40 8.96 5.97
N ARG A 108 -16.72 10.22 6.26
CA ARG A 108 -15.98 11.00 7.27
C ARG A 108 -15.95 10.35 8.66
N SER A 109 -16.99 9.59 9.02
CA SER A 109 -17.05 8.80 10.27
C SER A 109 -16.02 7.69 10.28
N ASP A 110 -15.74 7.07 9.13
CA ASP A 110 -14.78 5.94 9.03
C ASP A 110 -13.35 6.42 9.31
N LEU A 111 -12.99 7.62 8.85
CA LEU A 111 -11.67 8.22 9.10
C LEU A 111 -11.37 8.42 10.60
N LYS A 112 -12.42 8.46 11.44
CA LYS A 112 -12.30 8.64 12.89
C LYS A 112 -12.47 7.33 13.67
N ARG A 113 -12.84 6.23 13.00
CA ARG A 113 -13.10 4.95 13.66
C ARG A 113 -11.79 4.34 14.18
N GLU A 114 -11.76 4.04 15.45
CA GLU A 114 -10.63 3.36 16.08
C GLU A 114 -10.62 1.88 15.70
N THR A 115 -9.65 1.50 14.88
CA THR A 115 -9.32 0.11 14.54
C THR A 115 -7.81 -0.06 14.53
N GLU A 116 -7.33 -1.29 14.65
CA GLU A 116 -5.89 -1.61 14.60
C GLU A 116 -5.28 -1.40 13.20
N TRP A 117 -6.08 -1.08 12.18
CA TRP A 117 -5.65 -0.84 10.81
C TRP A 117 -5.79 0.63 10.38
N ASN A 118 -6.69 1.41 10.98
CA ASN A 118 -6.97 2.79 10.53
C ASN A 118 -5.78 3.72 10.73
N THR A 119 -4.99 3.92 9.69
CA THR A 119 -3.80 4.78 9.70
C THR A 119 -4.09 6.28 9.75
N TYR A 120 -5.36 6.71 9.76
CA TYR A 120 -5.76 8.07 10.13
C TYR A 120 -5.80 8.27 11.65
N VAL A 121 -5.90 7.19 12.42
CA VAL A 121 -5.99 7.23 13.89
C VAL A 121 -4.70 6.74 14.53
N ILE A 122 -4.22 5.56 14.11
CA ILE A 122 -2.99 4.97 14.65
C ILE A 122 -1.73 5.67 14.12
N LYS A 123 -0.64 5.60 14.87
CA LYS A 123 0.71 5.97 14.43
C LYS A 123 1.46 4.71 13.97
N GLY A 124 2.25 4.84 12.92
CA GLY A 124 3.02 3.71 12.39
C GLY A 124 2.23 2.81 11.47
N LEU A 125 2.63 1.55 11.43
CA LEU A 125 2.04 0.52 10.58
C LEU A 125 0.79 -0.09 11.23
N PRO A 126 -0.19 -0.57 10.42
CA PRO A 126 -1.29 -1.36 10.92
C PRO A 126 -0.81 -2.72 11.46
N LYS A 127 -1.70 -3.43 12.14
CA LYS A 127 -1.40 -4.70 12.84
C LYS A 127 -0.98 -5.83 11.90
N THR A 128 -1.57 -5.90 10.71
CA THR A 128 -1.32 -6.97 9.72
C THR A 128 -1.31 -6.39 8.32
N PRO A 129 -0.79 -7.12 7.32
CA PRO A 129 -1.05 -6.80 5.91
C PRO A 129 -2.55 -6.69 5.62
N ILE A 130 -2.93 -5.84 4.69
CA ILE A 130 -4.33 -5.59 4.29
C ILE A 130 -4.67 -6.21 2.93
N CYS A 131 -3.70 -6.79 2.26
CA CYS A 131 -3.83 -7.62 1.07
C CYS A 131 -2.58 -8.49 0.88
N ASN A 132 -2.55 -9.29 -0.18
CA ASN A 132 -1.36 -10.01 -0.61
C ASN A 132 -0.58 -9.13 -1.62
N PRO A 133 0.55 -8.50 -1.24
CA PRO A 133 1.28 -7.62 -2.13
C PRO A 133 2.00 -8.39 -3.24
N SER A 134 2.09 -7.77 -4.41
CA SER A 134 2.89 -8.25 -5.54
C SER A 134 4.40 -8.14 -5.26
N ARG A 135 5.20 -8.81 -6.10
CA ARG A 135 6.66 -8.66 -6.13
C ARG A 135 7.08 -7.19 -6.23
N ASP A 136 6.42 -6.43 -7.11
CA ASP A 136 6.77 -5.04 -7.38
C ASP A 136 6.53 -4.14 -6.18
N SER A 137 5.47 -4.37 -5.41
CA SER A 137 5.20 -3.62 -4.19
C SER A 137 6.17 -3.97 -3.06
N ILE A 138 6.57 -5.24 -2.95
CA ILE A 138 7.62 -5.67 -2.01
C ILE A 138 8.95 -5.01 -2.38
N ASP A 139 9.35 -5.05 -3.67
CA ASP A 139 10.58 -4.40 -4.14
C ASP A 139 10.55 -2.89 -3.94
N ALA A 140 9.42 -2.23 -4.22
CA ALA A 140 9.27 -0.79 -4.02
C ALA A 140 9.49 -0.37 -2.57
N VAL A 141 9.03 -1.16 -1.61
CA VAL A 141 9.24 -0.89 -0.17
C VAL A 141 10.67 -1.18 0.26
N MET A 142 11.31 -2.20 -0.31
CA MET A 142 12.71 -2.52 -0.02
C MET A 142 13.68 -1.52 -0.69
N HIS A 143 13.28 -0.91 -1.80
CA HIS A 143 14.07 0.07 -2.56
C HIS A 143 13.24 1.32 -2.89
N PRO A 144 12.76 2.06 -1.87
CA PRO A 144 11.93 3.23 -2.08
C PRO A 144 12.69 4.33 -2.83
N ALA A 145 11.97 5.17 -3.56
CA ALA A 145 12.56 6.33 -4.20
C ALA A 145 13.20 7.27 -3.15
N LYS A 146 14.35 7.82 -3.48
CA LYS A 146 15.02 8.85 -2.66
C LYS A 146 14.34 10.19 -2.85
N THR A 147 13.21 10.36 -2.20
CA THR A 147 12.38 11.57 -2.30
C THR A 147 12.32 12.34 -0.99
N LYS A 148 11.90 13.60 -1.06
CA LYS A 148 11.54 14.42 0.11
C LYS A 148 10.03 14.58 0.27
N ASN A 149 9.25 13.97 -0.63
CA ASN A 149 7.81 14.08 -0.64
C ASN A 149 7.17 13.43 0.60
N LEU A 150 6.09 14.03 1.06
CA LEU A 150 5.30 13.61 2.22
C LEU A 150 3.82 13.38 1.87
N TYR A 151 3.41 13.82 0.68
CA TYR A 151 2.02 13.80 0.23
C TYR A 151 1.95 13.35 -1.22
N PHE A 152 0.85 12.72 -1.57
CA PHE A 152 0.46 12.45 -2.96
C PHE A 152 -1.06 12.52 -3.09
N VAL A 153 -1.53 12.72 -4.31
CA VAL A 153 -2.94 12.70 -4.68
C VAL A 153 -3.04 12.31 -6.16
N SER A 154 -4.12 11.67 -6.57
CA SER A 154 -4.36 11.38 -7.99
C SER A 154 -4.30 12.65 -8.85
N ASP A 155 -3.76 12.54 -10.05
CA ASP A 155 -3.80 13.62 -11.05
C ASP A 155 -5.11 13.66 -11.85
N GLY A 156 -5.95 12.62 -11.70
CA GLY A 156 -7.20 12.44 -12.42
C GLY A 156 -7.04 11.79 -13.82
N HIS A 157 -5.84 11.37 -14.19
CA HIS A 157 -5.51 10.76 -15.49
C HIS A 157 -4.83 9.39 -15.34
N GLY A 158 -4.87 8.82 -14.13
CA GLY A 158 -4.29 7.51 -13.81
C GLY A 158 -2.95 7.54 -13.08
N GLY A 159 -2.30 8.72 -12.98
CA GLY A 159 -1.05 8.94 -12.25
C GLY A 159 -1.25 9.66 -10.92
N LEU A 160 -0.12 9.95 -10.26
CA LEU A 160 -0.09 10.64 -8.98
C LEU A 160 0.70 11.96 -9.08
N ARG A 161 0.29 12.96 -8.29
CA ARG A 161 1.03 14.19 -8.04
C ARG A 161 1.59 14.15 -6.63
N PHE A 162 2.89 14.26 -6.54
CA PHE A 162 3.62 14.24 -5.28
C PHE A 162 3.89 15.66 -4.78
N ALA A 163 4.01 15.82 -3.46
CA ALA A 163 4.33 17.09 -2.84
C ALA A 163 5.14 16.90 -1.55
N LYS A 164 6.07 17.82 -1.31
CA LYS A 164 6.85 17.87 -0.07
C LYS A 164 6.09 18.61 1.03
N GLU A 165 5.42 19.69 0.68
CA GLU A 165 4.76 20.60 1.62
C GLU A 165 3.23 20.49 1.50
N LEU A 166 2.54 20.75 2.62
CA LEU A 166 1.08 20.64 2.68
C LEU A 166 0.37 21.65 1.75
N ASP A 167 0.92 22.84 1.59
CA ASP A 167 0.35 23.87 0.72
C ASP A 167 0.39 23.44 -0.76
N GLU A 168 1.47 22.82 -1.18
CA GLU A 168 1.60 22.24 -2.51
C GLU A 168 0.61 21.08 -2.70
N HIS A 169 0.50 20.19 -1.73
CA HIS A 169 -0.49 19.12 -1.74
C HIS A 169 -1.91 19.67 -1.87
N ASN A 170 -2.26 20.70 -1.11
CA ASN A 170 -3.57 21.35 -1.19
C ASN A 170 -3.84 21.97 -2.56
N LYS A 171 -2.82 22.49 -3.26
CA LYS A 171 -2.93 22.94 -4.66
C LYS A 171 -3.23 21.75 -5.59
N ASN A 172 -2.49 20.63 -5.43
CA ASN A 172 -2.70 19.42 -6.21
C ASN A 172 -4.10 18.82 -6.00
N VAL A 173 -4.61 18.81 -4.77
CA VAL A 173 -5.99 18.39 -4.46
C VAL A 173 -7.04 19.29 -5.16
N ARG A 174 -6.81 20.60 -5.22
CA ARG A 174 -7.72 21.51 -5.97
C ARG A 174 -7.71 21.21 -7.47
N LEU A 175 -6.53 20.92 -8.04
CA LEU A 175 -6.40 20.54 -9.45
C LEU A 175 -7.12 19.22 -9.73
N PHE A 176 -6.91 18.20 -8.90
CA PHE A 176 -7.60 16.91 -9.02
C PHE A 176 -9.13 17.10 -9.00
N ARG A 177 -9.68 17.86 -8.04
CA ARG A 177 -11.10 18.14 -7.95
C ARG A 177 -11.66 18.91 -9.18
N LYS A 178 -10.82 19.73 -9.83
CA LYS A 178 -11.18 20.39 -11.09
C LYS A 178 -11.31 19.37 -12.22
N VAL A 179 -10.32 18.49 -12.39
CA VAL A 179 -10.34 17.39 -13.38
C VAL A 179 -11.57 16.51 -13.17
N GLN A 180 -11.85 16.08 -11.94
CA GLN A 180 -13.05 15.27 -11.65
C GLN A 180 -14.37 15.91 -12.07
N ARG A 181 -14.50 17.23 -11.91
CA ARG A 181 -15.70 17.96 -12.36
C ARG A 181 -15.80 18.03 -13.88
N GLU A 182 -14.68 18.21 -14.58
CA GLU A 182 -14.61 18.31 -16.04
C GLU A 182 -14.85 16.96 -16.72
N THR A 183 -14.39 15.85 -16.12
CA THR A 183 -14.54 14.50 -16.66
C THR A 183 -15.84 13.80 -16.25
N GLY A 184 -16.66 14.41 -15.38
CA GLY A 184 -17.88 13.80 -14.86
C GLY A 184 -17.64 12.61 -13.92
N GLN A 185 -16.39 12.29 -13.61
CA GLN A 185 -16.01 11.26 -12.66
C GLN A 185 -16.26 11.76 -11.24
N ARG A 186 -17.43 11.43 -10.68
CA ARG A 186 -17.65 11.55 -9.24
C ARG A 186 -16.77 10.48 -8.57
N GLY A 187 -15.90 10.91 -7.67
CA GLY A 187 -14.98 10.03 -6.97
C GLY A 187 -15.68 8.79 -6.41
N SER A 188 -15.18 7.66 -6.81
CA SER A 188 -15.47 6.36 -6.21
C SER A 188 -14.80 6.27 -4.85
#